data_f9ba7fa7cfebc1f43074550521ae34a4
#
_entry.id   f9ba7fa7cfebc1f43074550521ae34a4
#
_cell.length_a   1.000
_cell.length_b   1.000
_cell.length_c   1.000
_cell.angle_alpha   90.00
_cell.angle_beta   90.00
_cell.angle_gamma   90.00
#
_symmetry.space_group_name_H-M   'P 1'
#
loop_
_entity.id
_entity.type
_entity.pdbx_description
1 polymer ?
#
loop_
_entity_poly.entity_id
_entity_poly.type
_entity_poly.pdbx_seq_one_letter_code
_entity_poly.pdbx_strand_id
1 'polypeptide(L)'
;MIVRARAFGMPVVAWEPVPEYRIAQPGVCLVDSPLEVAAAADIVSVHLALTDETRGLIGDEFFSKMHPGALFVNTSRAQVVDQTALATAVKDRGIRAGLDVCAGEPKTGTGEVTDDIFHLECVIGTHHIGASTEQAQEAIADETVRIVREYIDTGRAPNTVNLAKKTPATHVLAVTYYDRVGVLARIFDQLREDLDVHIHPSPRGRRRTGRLR
;
A
#
# COMPACT_ATOMS: atom_id res chain seq x y z
N MET A 1 -6.73 -3.04 9.82
CA MET A 1 -7.39 -4.38 9.83
C MET A 1 -6.95 -5.24 11.00
N ILE A 2 -5.67 -5.51 11.21
CA ILE A 2 -5.15 -6.42 12.26
C ILE A 2 -5.78 -6.18 13.64
N VAL A 3 -5.74 -4.95 14.16
CA VAL A 3 -6.30 -4.62 15.48
C VAL A 3 -7.79 -4.94 15.56
N ARG A 4 -8.54 -4.67 14.49
CA ARG A 4 -9.98 -4.95 14.43
C ARG A 4 -10.27 -6.45 14.38
N ALA A 5 -9.58 -7.21 13.55
CA ALA A 5 -9.73 -8.66 13.47
C ALA A 5 -9.45 -9.33 14.83
N ARG A 6 -8.37 -8.90 15.49
CA ARG A 6 -8.02 -9.40 16.84
C ARG A 6 -9.06 -9.04 17.90
N ALA A 7 -9.69 -7.88 17.81
CA ALA A 7 -10.77 -7.50 18.72
C ALA A 7 -11.99 -8.43 18.63
N PHE A 8 -12.19 -9.08 17.47
CA PHE A 8 -13.17 -10.15 17.27
C PHE A 8 -12.65 -11.55 17.63
N GLY A 9 -11.46 -11.66 18.23
CA GLY A 9 -10.87 -12.94 18.62
C GLY A 9 -10.28 -13.74 17.45
N MET A 10 -10.14 -13.17 16.27
CA MET A 10 -9.61 -13.87 15.10
C MET A 10 -8.08 -13.95 15.18
N PRO A 11 -7.47 -15.14 15.01
CA PRO A 11 -6.03 -15.24 14.76
C PRO A 11 -5.70 -14.56 13.43
N VAL A 12 -4.52 -13.92 13.34
CA VAL A 12 -4.12 -13.19 12.15
C VAL A 12 -2.83 -13.77 11.59
N VAL A 13 -2.88 -14.14 10.31
CA VAL A 13 -1.73 -14.48 9.49
C VAL A 13 -1.50 -13.34 8.51
N ALA A 14 -0.27 -12.93 8.30
CA ALA A 14 0.05 -11.84 7.40
C ALA A 14 1.33 -12.14 6.58
N TRP A 15 1.31 -11.71 5.35
CA TRP A 15 2.48 -11.65 4.47
C TRP A 15 2.70 -10.20 4.02
N GLU A 16 3.95 -9.77 4.01
CA GLU A 16 4.40 -8.46 3.53
C GLU A 16 5.52 -8.67 2.51
N PRO A 17 5.37 -8.18 1.26
CA PRO A 17 6.37 -8.37 0.22
C PRO A 17 7.68 -7.63 0.50
N VAL A 18 7.62 -6.51 1.22
CA VAL A 18 8.78 -5.67 1.50
C VAL A 18 9.40 -6.07 2.84
N PRO A 19 10.61 -6.66 2.86
CA PRO A 19 11.21 -7.18 4.10
C PRO A 19 11.33 -6.15 5.22
N GLU A 20 11.62 -4.90 4.88
CA GLU A 20 11.78 -3.80 5.84
C GLU A 20 10.48 -3.44 6.55
N TYR A 21 9.34 -3.82 6.00
CA TYR A 21 8.01 -3.59 6.56
C TYR A 21 7.46 -4.81 7.32
N ARG A 22 8.17 -5.93 7.31
CA ARG A 22 7.84 -7.14 8.08
C ARG A 22 8.06 -6.92 9.58
N ILE A 23 7.26 -6.06 10.17
CA ILE A 23 7.35 -5.74 11.59
C ILE A 23 6.52 -6.76 12.38
N ALA A 24 7.19 -7.50 13.24
CA ALA A 24 6.51 -8.41 14.16
C ALA A 24 5.53 -7.63 15.06
N GLN A 25 4.28 -8.05 15.04
CA GLN A 25 3.24 -7.50 15.90
C GLN A 25 2.72 -8.60 16.82
N PRO A 26 2.47 -8.30 18.11
CA PRO A 26 1.93 -9.30 19.03
C PRO A 26 0.64 -9.92 18.49
N GLY A 27 0.57 -11.26 18.43
CA GLY A 27 -0.59 -12.00 17.96
C GLY A 27 -0.81 -11.98 16.44
N VAL A 28 0.22 -11.67 15.66
CA VAL A 28 0.24 -11.83 14.20
C VAL A 28 1.30 -12.87 13.84
N CYS A 29 0.91 -13.88 13.10
CA CYS A 29 1.83 -14.85 12.50
C CYS A 29 2.27 -14.29 11.13
N LEU A 30 3.55 -13.94 10.99
CA LEU A 30 4.13 -13.57 9.71
C LEU A 30 4.56 -14.83 8.96
N VAL A 31 4.21 -14.91 7.69
CA VAL A 31 4.57 -16.00 6.79
C VAL A 31 5.41 -15.49 5.62
N ASP A 32 6.08 -16.39 4.91
CA ASP A 32 7.07 -16.04 3.90
C ASP A 32 6.49 -15.91 2.49
N SER A 33 5.28 -16.39 2.28
CA SER A 33 4.63 -16.33 0.97
C SER A 33 3.13 -16.01 1.06
N PRO A 34 2.52 -15.42 0.01
CA PRO A 34 1.09 -15.24 -0.06
C PRO A 34 0.33 -16.56 -0.11
N LEU A 35 0.94 -17.62 -0.62
CA LEU A 35 0.34 -18.96 -0.68
C LEU A 35 0.13 -19.56 0.71
N GLU A 36 1.02 -19.27 1.65
CA GLU A 36 0.85 -19.68 3.05
C GLU A 36 -0.31 -18.96 3.70
N VAL A 37 -0.53 -17.67 3.38
CA VAL A 37 -1.75 -16.95 3.80
C VAL A 37 -2.99 -17.62 3.25
N ALA A 38 -2.99 -17.95 1.95
CA ALA A 38 -4.12 -18.61 1.30
C ALA A 38 -4.46 -19.97 1.95
N ALA A 39 -3.44 -20.74 2.29
CA ALA A 39 -3.62 -22.07 2.87
C ALA A 39 -4.05 -22.06 4.35
N ALA A 40 -3.77 -20.98 5.08
CA ALA A 40 -4.02 -20.89 6.51
C ALA A 40 -5.30 -20.10 6.88
N ALA A 41 -5.86 -19.31 5.95
CA ALA A 41 -6.88 -18.33 6.27
C ALA A 41 -8.26 -18.75 5.77
N ASP A 42 -9.29 -18.56 6.63
CA ASP A 42 -10.71 -18.63 6.24
C ASP A 42 -11.18 -17.31 5.63
N ILE A 43 -10.50 -16.20 5.95
CA ILE A 43 -10.79 -14.86 5.42
C ILE A 43 -9.49 -14.24 4.93
N VAL A 44 -9.41 -13.94 3.66
CA VAL A 44 -8.28 -13.22 3.06
C VAL A 44 -8.70 -11.78 2.78
N SER A 45 -7.88 -10.81 3.21
CA SER A 45 -8.08 -9.38 2.91
C SER A 45 -6.83 -8.81 2.26
N VAL A 46 -6.98 -8.27 1.04
CA VAL A 46 -5.89 -7.74 0.23
C VAL A 46 -5.64 -6.28 0.56
N HIS A 47 -4.36 -5.94 0.85
CA HIS A 47 -3.90 -4.58 1.17
C HIS A 47 -2.62 -4.21 0.39
N LEU A 48 -2.35 -4.92 -0.70
CA LEU A 48 -1.15 -4.71 -1.52
C LEU A 48 -1.24 -3.44 -2.36
N ALA A 49 -0.14 -2.71 -2.45
CA ALA A 49 0.03 -1.68 -3.47
C ALA A 49 0.18 -2.35 -4.84
N LEU A 50 -0.24 -1.65 -5.90
CA LEU A 50 0.00 -2.11 -7.26
C LEU A 50 1.42 -1.72 -7.70
N THR A 51 2.24 -2.72 -7.94
CA THR A 51 3.59 -2.63 -8.52
C THR A 51 3.71 -3.66 -9.64
N ASP A 52 4.84 -3.68 -10.33
CA ASP A 52 5.07 -4.71 -11.35
C ASP A 52 5.14 -6.12 -10.73
N GLU A 53 5.65 -6.24 -9.50
CA GLU A 53 5.78 -7.50 -8.78
C GLU A 53 4.44 -8.00 -8.20
N THR A 54 3.52 -7.09 -7.87
CA THR A 54 2.22 -7.47 -7.28
C THR A 54 1.11 -7.60 -8.31
N ARG A 55 1.35 -7.19 -9.55
CA ARG A 55 0.37 -7.32 -10.64
C ARG A 55 0.08 -8.79 -10.94
N GLY A 56 -1.19 -9.18 -10.82
CA GLY A 56 -1.63 -10.56 -11.05
C GLY A 56 -1.08 -11.59 -10.06
N LEU A 57 -0.52 -11.13 -8.95
CA LEU A 57 0.08 -11.99 -7.93
C LEU A 57 -0.94 -12.99 -7.35
N ILE A 58 -2.18 -12.56 -7.20
CA ILE A 58 -3.27 -13.38 -6.68
C ILE A 58 -4.00 -14.01 -7.87
N GLY A 59 -3.54 -15.19 -8.27
CA GLY A 59 -4.06 -15.94 -9.40
C GLY A 59 -4.51 -17.35 -9.02
N ASP A 60 -4.56 -18.25 -10.02
CA ASP A 60 -5.06 -19.62 -9.87
C ASP A 60 -4.37 -20.40 -8.75
N GLU A 61 -3.06 -20.32 -8.65
CA GLU A 61 -2.31 -21.02 -7.61
C GLU A 61 -2.73 -20.55 -6.22
N PHE A 62 -2.89 -19.25 -6.02
CA PHE A 62 -3.34 -18.67 -4.76
C PHE A 62 -4.74 -19.19 -4.40
N PHE A 63 -5.70 -19.08 -5.32
CA PHE A 63 -7.08 -19.52 -5.07
C PHE A 63 -7.18 -21.02 -4.88
N SER A 64 -6.31 -21.82 -5.51
CA SER A 64 -6.26 -23.26 -5.32
C SER A 64 -5.87 -23.68 -3.88
N LYS A 65 -5.11 -22.82 -3.19
CA LYS A 65 -4.70 -23.05 -1.78
C LYS A 65 -5.74 -22.60 -0.77
N MET A 66 -6.65 -21.68 -1.12
CA MET A 66 -7.70 -21.23 -0.19
C MET A 66 -8.64 -22.38 0.17
N HIS A 67 -9.17 -22.32 1.38
CA HIS A 67 -10.20 -23.28 1.81
C HIS A 67 -11.46 -23.13 0.94
N PRO A 68 -12.14 -24.23 0.58
CA PRO A 68 -13.46 -24.13 -0.06
C PRO A 68 -14.44 -23.32 0.83
N GLY A 69 -15.17 -22.40 0.21
CA GLY A 69 -16.11 -21.53 0.92
C GLY A 69 -15.47 -20.37 1.68
N ALA A 70 -14.16 -20.20 1.63
CA ALA A 70 -13.45 -19.07 2.26
C ALA A 70 -13.92 -17.72 1.72
N LEU A 71 -13.67 -16.66 2.49
CA LEU A 71 -13.96 -15.28 2.13
C LEU A 71 -12.73 -14.62 1.53
N PHE A 72 -12.92 -13.93 0.39
CA PHE A 72 -11.89 -13.13 -0.26
C PHE A 72 -12.35 -11.67 -0.36
N VAL A 73 -11.57 -10.73 0.18
CA VAL A 73 -11.91 -9.30 0.18
C VAL A 73 -10.78 -8.50 -0.48
N ASN A 74 -11.13 -7.74 -1.52
CA ASN A 74 -10.19 -6.81 -2.16
C ASN A 74 -10.73 -5.38 -2.15
N THR A 75 -10.10 -4.53 -1.35
CA THR A 75 -10.34 -3.09 -1.29
C THR A 75 -9.08 -2.30 -1.64
N SER A 76 -8.12 -2.93 -2.31
CA SER A 76 -6.85 -2.32 -2.68
C SER A 76 -6.80 -1.90 -4.15
N ARG A 77 -6.40 -2.81 -5.03
CA ARG A 77 -6.36 -2.58 -6.49
C ARG A 77 -6.79 -3.85 -7.22
N ALA A 78 -7.63 -3.69 -8.25
CA ALA A 78 -8.13 -4.81 -9.04
C ALA A 78 -6.99 -5.60 -9.71
N GLN A 79 -6.01 -4.89 -10.25
CA GLN A 79 -4.92 -5.49 -11.03
C GLN A 79 -3.95 -6.36 -10.22
N VAL A 80 -4.04 -6.37 -8.89
CA VAL A 80 -3.29 -7.32 -8.03
C VAL A 80 -3.84 -8.74 -8.16
N VAL A 81 -5.11 -8.85 -8.56
CA VAL A 81 -5.85 -10.11 -8.67
C VAL A 81 -6.06 -10.46 -10.15
N ASP A 82 -5.83 -11.70 -10.51
CA ASP A 82 -6.37 -12.26 -11.73
C ASP A 82 -7.87 -12.52 -11.55
N GLN A 83 -8.68 -11.66 -12.12
CA GLN A 83 -10.12 -11.71 -11.97
C GLN A 83 -10.76 -12.94 -12.60
N THR A 84 -10.15 -13.50 -13.66
CA THR A 84 -10.61 -14.76 -14.27
C THR A 84 -10.39 -15.93 -13.33
N ALA A 85 -9.23 -15.98 -12.68
CA ALA A 85 -8.93 -16.98 -11.65
C ALA A 85 -9.87 -16.86 -10.46
N LEU A 86 -10.18 -15.63 -10.01
CA LEU A 86 -11.17 -15.41 -8.95
C LEU A 86 -12.57 -15.91 -9.35
N ALA A 87 -13.03 -15.57 -10.55
CA ALA A 87 -14.34 -16.02 -11.05
C ALA A 87 -14.44 -17.55 -11.12
N THR A 88 -13.36 -18.22 -11.52
CA THR A 88 -13.25 -19.69 -11.51
C THR A 88 -13.32 -20.22 -10.08
N ALA A 89 -12.58 -19.64 -9.15
CA ALA A 89 -12.56 -20.07 -7.75
C ALA A 89 -13.94 -19.87 -7.06
N VAL A 90 -14.66 -18.79 -7.39
CA VAL A 90 -16.03 -18.58 -6.90
C VAL A 90 -16.94 -19.72 -7.38
N LYS A 91 -16.89 -20.09 -8.66
CA LYS A 91 -17.74 -21.13 -9.25
C LYS A 91 -17.39 -22.54 -8.74
N ASP A 92 -16.11 -22.87 -8.72
CA ASP A 92 -15.65 -24.26 -8.56
C ASP A 92 -15.36 -24.61 -7.09
N ARG A 93 -15.04 -23.60 -6.29
CA ARG A 93 -14.62 -23.80 -4.89
C ARG A 93 -15.55 -23.13 -3.88
N GLY A 94 -16.57 -22.41 -4.35
CA GLY A 94 -17.52 -21.69 -3.49
C GLY A 94 -16.90 -20.52 -2.74
N ILE A 95 -15.78 -19.96 -3.22
CA ILE A 95 -15.19 -18.74 -2.64
C ILE A 95 -16.23 -17.63 -2.68
N ARG A 96 -16.38 -16.91 -1.58
CA ARG A 96 -17.25 -15.73 -1.49
C ARG A 96 -16.38 -14.48 -1.57
N ALA A 97 -16.71 -13.55 -2.46
CA ALA A 97 -15.87 -12.38 -2.68
C ALA A 97 -16.58 -11.07 -2.34
N GLY A 98 -15.85 -10.17 -1.68
CA GLY A 98 -16.21 -8.77 -1.47
C GLY A 98 -15.21 -7.86 -2.19
N LEU A 99 -15.67 -7.10 -3.18
CA LEU A 99 -14.81 -6.31 -4.06
C LEU A 99 -15.23 -4.84 -4.03
N ASP A 100 -14.34 -3.94 -3.60
CA ASP A 100 -14.50 -2.49 -3.77
C ASP A 100 -13.83 -2.01 -5.07
N VAL A 101 -13.05 -2.88 -5.72
CA VAL A 101 -12.30 -2.62 -6.95
C VAL A 101 -12.47 -3.75 -7.94
N CYS A 102 -12.61 -3.44 -9.23
CA CYS A 102 -12.74 -4.43 -10.30
C CYS A 102 -11.95 -4.04 -11.56
N ALA A 103 -11.67 -5.01 -12.43
CA ALA A 103 -10.89 -4.79 -13.64
C ALA A 103 -11.58 -3.85 -14.65
N GLY A 104 -12.91 -3.84 -14.65
CA GLY A 104 -13.74 -3.05 -15.54
C GLY A 104 -14.09 -1.64 -15.05
N GLU A 105 -13.39 -1.07 -14.08
CA GLU A 105 -13.68 0.25 -13.56
C GLU A 105 -13.58 1.34 -14.64
N PRO A 106 -14.56 2.27 -14.71
CA PRO A 106 -14.51 3.41 -15.62
C PRO A 106 -13.33 4.32 -15.30
N LYS A 107 -12.54 4.70 -16.32
CA LYS A 107 -11.39 5.61 -16.15
C LYS A 107 -11.79 7.04 -15.76
N THR A 108 -13.05 7.41 -15.95
CA THR A 108 -13.59 8.76 -15.76
C THR A 108 -14.34 8.95 -14.45
N GLY A 109 -14.28 7.99 -13.53
CA GLY A 109 -14.94 8.09 -12.21
C GLY A 109 -16.46 7.89 -12.22
N THR A 110 -17.12 7.91 -13.37
CA THR A 110 -18.56 7.61 -13.54
C THR A 110 -18.75 6.73 -14.78
N GLY A 111 -19.60 5.71 -14.66
CA GLY A 111 -19.91 4.79 -15.75
C GLY A 111 -20.52 3.50 -15.24
N GLU A 112 -21.04 2.70 -16.14
CA GLU A 112 -21.51 1.36 -15.84
C GLU A 112 -20.34 0.39 -15.77
N VAL A 113 -20.32 -0.43 -14.73
CA VAL A 113 -19.41 -1.58 -14.62
C VAL A 113 -20.15 -2.79 -15.15
N THR A 114 -19.72 -3.27 -16.33
CA THR A 114 -20.32 -4.44 -17.01
C THR A 114 -19.48 -5.68 -16.80
N ASP A 115 -18.98 -5.88 -15.60
CA ASP A 115 -18.10 -7.01 -15.30
C ASP A 115 -18.92 -8.23 -14.84
N ASP A 116 -18.78 -9.34 -15.56
CA ASP A 116 -19.52 -10.56 -15.31
C ASP A 116 -19.32 -11.16 -13.92
N ILE A 117 -18.24 -10.79 -13.24
CA ILE A 117 -17.97 -11.29 -11.89
C ILE A 117 -19.07 -10.89 -10.89
N PHE A 118 -19.71 -9.74 -11.07
CA PHE A 118 -20.79 -9.25 -10.19
C PHE A 118 -22.13 -9.94 -10.42
N HIS A 119 -22.26 -10.76 -11.47
CA HIS A 119 -23.43 -11.61 -11.69
C HIS A 119 -23.34 -12.94 -10.94
N LEU A 120 -22.20 -13.24 -10.29
CA LEU A 120 -22.05 -14.45 -9.48
C LEU A 120 -22.69 -14.25 -8.10
N GLU A 121 -23.54 -15.18 -7.67
CA GLU A 121 -24.31 -15.09 -6.41
C GLU A 121 -23.44 -14.86 -5.16
N CYS A 122 -22.22 -15.36 -5.16
CA CYS A 122 -21.29 -15.27 -4.03
C CYS A 122 -20.35 -14.05 -4.11
N VAL A 123 -20.62 -13.08 -4.99
CA VAL A 123 -19.81 -11.87 -5.15
C VAL A 123 -20.62 -10.63 -4.80
N ILE A 124 -20.10 -9.82 -3.92
CA ILE A 124 -20.65 -8.50 -3.55
C ILE A 124 -19.66 -7.43 -3.99
N GLY A 125 -20.14 -6.42 -4.71
CA GLY A 125 -19.32 -5.29 -5.16
C GLY A 125 -19.78 -3.96 -4.60
N THR A 126 -18.84 -3.07 -4.37
CA THR A 126 -19.05 -1.64 -4.19
C THR A 126 -18.28 -0.88 -5.27
N HIS A 127 -18.61 0.38 -5.49
CA HIS A 127 -18.10 1.16 -6.62
C HIS A 127 -16.90 2.02 -6.23
N HIS A 128 -15.87 1.42 -5.64
CA HIS A 128 -14.60 2.02 -5.23
C HIS A 128 -14.81 3.20 -4.26
N ILE A 129 -15.59 2.97 -3.22
CA ILE A 129 -16.05 4.00 -2.27
C ILE A 129 -15.23 4.09 -0.98
N GLY A 130 -14.17 3.31 -0.83
CA GLY A 130 -13.40 3.24 0.41
C GLY A 130 -12.86 4.58 0.91
N ALA A 131 -12.55 5.51 0.00
CA ALA A 131 -12.14 6.88 0.32
C ALA A 131 -13.16 7.95 -0.11
N SER A 132 -14.38 7.57 -0.52
CA SER A 132 -15.38 8.46 -1.09
C SER A 132 -16.50 8.84 -0.12
N THR A 133 -16.34 8.53 1.17
CA THR A 133 -17.27 9.00 2.20
C THR A 133 -16.90 10.42 2.64
N GLU A 134 -17.89 11.20 3.07
CA GLU A 134 -17.69 12.57 3.57
C GLU A 134 -16.65 12.60 4.70
N GLN A 135 -16.76 11.69 5.67
CA GLN A 135 -15.79 11.56 6.78
C GLN A 135 -14.37 11.25 6.30
N ALA A 136 -14.22 10.41 5.27
CA ALA A 136 -12.90 10.09 4.73
C ALA A 136 -12.28 11.31 4.02
N GLN A 137 -13.09 12.07 3.28
CA GLN A 137 -12.64 13.29 2.59
C GLN A 137 -12.24 14.38 3.59
N GLU A 138 -13.02 14.59 4.64
CA GLU A 138 -12.69 15.53 5.72
C GLU A 138 -11.39 15.12 6.42
N ALA A 139 -11.25 13.85 6.80
CA ALA A 139 -10.05 13.34 7.45
C ALA A 139 -8.79 13.47 6.56
N ILE A 140 -8.92 13.26 5.24
CA ILE A 140 -7.84 13.46 4.28
C ILE A 140 -7.46 14.95 4.19
N ALA A 141 -8.46 15.84 4.15
CA ALA A 141 -8.24 17.27 4.10
C ALA A 141 -7.51 17.77 5.36
N ASP A 142 -8.00 17.40 6.53
CA ASP A 142 -7.42 17.78 7.83
C ASP A 142 -5.98 17.29 7.97
N GLU A 143 -5.73 16.02 7.63
CA GLU A 143 -4.39 15.46 7.70
C GLU A 143 -3.44 16.12 6.69
N THR A 144 -3.92 16.45 5.50
CA THR A 144 -3.12 17.19 4.50
C THR A 144 -2.72 18.56 5.02
N VAL A 145 -3.66 19.30 5.59
CA VAL A 145 -3.41 20.62 6.20
C VAL A 145 -2.44 20.50 7.37
N ARG A 146 -2.62 19.49 8.22
CA ARG A 146 -1.72 19.22 9.35
C ARG A 146 -0.28 18.98 8.88
N ILE A 147 -0.10 18.12 7.87
CA ILE A 147 1.22 17.81 7.29
C ILE A 147 1.89 19.06 6.73
N VAL A 148 1.15 19.87 5.97
CA VAL A 148 1.67 21.09 5.36
C VAL A 148 2.10 22.09 6.43
N ARG A 149 1.26 22.32 7.45
CA ARG A 149 1.58 23.22 8.58
C ARG A 149 2.83 22.76 9.32
N GLU A 150 2.89 21.50 9.71
CA GLU A 150 4.04 20.96 10.43
C GLU A 150 5.34 21.09 9.59
N TYR A 151 5.24 20.90 8.27
CA TYR A 151 6.38 21.08 7.38
C TYR A 151 6.83 22.55 7.29
N ILE A 152 5.89 23.50 7.24
CA ILE A 152 6.20 24.94 7.22
C ILE A 152 6.84 25.34 8.55
N ASP A 153 6.28 24.93 9.67
CA ASP A 153 6.69 25.37 11.01
C ASP A 153 8.00 24.73 11.46
N THR A 154 8.25 23.49 11.09
CA THR A 154 9.36 22.70 11.66
C THR A 154 10.34 22.14 10.63
N GLY A 155 10.02 22.22 9.33
CA GLY A 155 10.77 21.55 8.27
C GLY A 155 10.64 20.01 8.30
N ARG A 156 9.81 19.44 9.17
CA ARG A 156 9.57 17.99 9.26
C ARG A 156 8.42 17.58 8.35
N ALA A 157 8.60 16.48 7.62
CA ALA A 157 7.52 15.85 6.87
C ALA A 157 6.99 14.66 7.70
N PRO A 158 5.86 14.80 8.38
CA PRO A 158 5.28 13.70 9.14
C PRO A 158 4.80 12.58 8.20
N ASN A 159 4.61 11.39 8.73
CA ASN A 159 4.15 10.19 8.00
C ASN A 159 5.07 9.77 6.84
N THR A 160 6.32 10.21 6.84
CA THR A 160 7.28 9.84 5.78
C THR A 160 7.77 8.42 6.01
N VAL A 161 7.61 7.56 5.02
CA VAL A 161 8.01 6.14 5.10
C VAL A 161 9.43 5.87 4.60
N ASN A 162 9.99 6.80 3.83
CA ASN A 162 11.33 6.71 3.23
C ASN A 162 12.39 7.57 3.92
N LEU A 163 12.12 8.00 5.14
CA LEU A 163 13.10 8.69 5.99
C LEU A 163 13.36 7.86 7.26
N ALA A 164 14.61 7.77 7.67
CA ALA A 164 14.98 7.13 8.91
C ALA A 164 14.25 7.78 10.10
N LYS A 165 13.55 6.99 10.91
CA LYS A 165 12.83 7.48 12.11
C LYS A 165 13.78 7.88 13.21
N LYS A 166 14.96 7.26 13.29
CA LYS A 166 16.04 7.57 14.22
C LYS A 166 17.34 7.71 13.44
N THR A 167 18.06 8.77 13.68
CA THR A 167 19.36 9.05 13.07
C THR A 167 20.24 9.72 14.12
N PRO A 168 21.54 9.47 14.16
CA PRO A 168 22.48 10.21 15.00
C PRO A 168 22.62 11.69 14.59
N ALA A 169 22.06 12.07 13.44
CA ALA A 169 22.15 13.44 12.95
C ALA A 169 21.47 14.43 13.91
N THR A 170 22.18 15.48 14.26
CA THR A 170 21.71 16.55 15.17
C THR A 170 20.95 17.66 14.43
N HIS A 171 21.19 17.79 13.12
CA HIS A 171 20.61 18.82 12.28
C HIS A 171 20.13 18.26 10.93
N VAL A 172 19.18 18.95 10.32
CA VAL A 172 18.71 18.65 8.96
C VAL A 172 18.92 19.88 8.10
N LEU A 173 19.68 19.72 7.03
CA LEU A 173 19.82 20.73 5.99
C LEU A 173 18.99 20.31 4.76
N ALA A 174 17.99 21.11 4.41
CA ALA A 174 17.20 20.92 3.20
C ALA A 174 17.75 21.84 2.10
N VAL A 175 18.26 21.24 1.00
CA VAL A 175 18.77 22.00 -0.13
C VAL A 175 17.91 21.73 -1.35
N THR A 176 17.37 22.80 -1.92
CA THR A 176 16.65 22.74 -3.20
C THR A 176 17.59 23.22 -4.31
N TYR A 177 17.77 22.41 -5.32
CA TYR A 177 18.67 22.74 -6.45
C TYR A 177 18.06 22.32 -7.79
N TYR A 178 18.53 22.98 -8.86
CA TYR A 178 18.19 22.55 -10.21
C TYR A 178 19.00 21.31 -10.59
N ASP A 179 18.34 20.29 -11.14
CA ASP A 179 18.98 19.05 -11.59
C ASP A 179 19.83 19.34 -12.86
N ARG A 180 21.06 19.78 -12.62
CA ARG A 180 22.09 20.04 -13.66
C ARG A 180 23.36 19.31 -13.28
N VAL A 181 24.09 18.86 -14.30
CA VAL A 181 25.39 18.19 -14.11
C VAL A 181 26.30 19.04 -13.25
N GLY A 182 26.88 18.43 -12.20
CA GLY A 182 27.86 19.06 -11.31
C GLY A 182 27.30 19.92 -10.18
N VAL A 183 25.98 20.23 -10.13
CA VAL A 183 25.42 21.04 -9.04
C VAL A 183 25.52 20.29 -7.72
N LEU A 184 25.15 19.02 -7.69
CA LEU A 184 25.22 18.20 -6.48
C LEU A 184 26.65 18.05 -5.98
N ALA A 185 27.60 17.85 -6.90
CA ALA A 185 29.02 17.77 -6.54
C ALA A 185 29.52 19.05 -5.86
N ARG A 186 29.16 20.23 -6.38
CA ARG A 186 29.53 21.51 -5.74
C ARG A 186 28.90 21.69 -4.37
N ILE A 187 27.67 21.23 -4.17
CA ILE A 187 27.04 21.27 -2.85
C ILE A 187 27.81 20.38 -1.87
N PHE A 188 28.24 19.19 -2.31
CA PHE A 188 29.05 18.30 -1.48
C PHE A 188 30.44 18.85 -1.19
N ASP A 189 31.09 19.43 -2.17
CA ASP A 189 32.42 20.04 -1.97
C ASP A 189 32.38 21.14 -0.90
N GLN A 190 31.28 21.91 -0.82
CA GLN A 190 31.09 22.93 0.22
C GLN A 190 30.78 22.35 1.61
N LEU A 191 30.26 21.13 1.69
CA LEU A 191 29.87 20.48 2.96
C LEU A 191 30.93 19.48 3.47
N ARG A 192 32.01 19.26 2.70
CA ARG A 192 32.89 18.12 2.85
C ARG A 192 33.85 18.16 4.04
N GLU A 193 34.13 19.32 4.58
CA GLU A 193 35.23 19.46 5.56
C GLU A 193 34.81 19.23 7.01
N ASP A 194 33.50 19.32 7.35
CA ASP A 194 33.05 19.30 8.73
C ASP A 194 31.75 18.47 9.02
N LEU A 195 31.20 17.78 8.05
CA LEU A 195 29.90 17.14 8.21
C LEU A 195 29.87 15.68 7.77
N ASP A 196 29.42 14.81 8.67
CA ASP A 196 28.99 13.45 8.31
C ASP A 196 27.58 13.52 7.70
N VAL A 197 27.50 13.30 6.36
CA VAL A 197 26.31 13.62 5.59
C VAL A 197 25.63 12.34 5.10
N HIS A 198 24.43 12.07 5.57
CA HIS A 198 23.54 11.05 5.03
C HIS A 198 22.57 11.65 4.01
N ILE A 199 22.53 11.08 2.79
CA ILE A 199 21.71 11.59 1.69
C ILE A 199 20.49 10.73 1.49
N HIS A 200 19.32 11.37 1.45
CA HIS A 200 18.08 10.76 1.01
C HIS A 200 17.58 11.48 -0.26
N PRO A 201 17.85 10.93 -1.47
CA PRO A 201 17.31 11.51 -2.69
C PRO A 201 15.79 11.38 -2.73
N SER A 202 15.09 12.44 -3.10
CA SER A 202 13.67 12.40 -3.38
C SER A 202 13.41 11.93 -4.82
N PRO A 203 12.54 10.94 -5.08
CA PRO A 203 12.41 10.32 -6.40
C PRO A 203 11.53 11.07 -7.41
N ARG A 204 11.16 12.35 -7.21
CA ARG A 204 10.22 13.00 -8.12
C ARG A 204 10.65 14.36 -8.66
N GLY A 205 10.60 14.47 -9.99
CA GLY A 205 10.50 15.70 -10.77
C GLY A 205 11.82 16.32 -11.20
N ARG A 206 11.77 17.22 -12.18
CA ARG A 206 12.91 18.00 -12.70
C ARG A 206 13.56 18.93 -11.66
N ARG A 207 13.01 18.96 -10.43
CA ARG A 207 13.65 19.53 -9.24
C ARG A 207 13.91 18.39 -8.27
N ARG A 208 15.15 18.03 -8.07
CA ARG A 208 15.53 17.12 -7.00
C ARG A 208 15.72 17.94 -5.73
N THR A 209 14.89 17.66 -4.72
CA THR A 209 15.13 18.12 -3.36
C THR A 209 15.83 16.99 -2.63
N GLY A 210 17.11 17.15 -2.35
CA GLY A 210 17.86 16.27 -1.45
C GLY A 210 17.77 16.85 -0.03
N ARG A 211 17.53 16.03 0.98
CA ARG A 211 17.79 16.39 2.38
C ARG A 211 19.13 15.81 2.77
N LEU A 212 20.01 16.69 3.22
CA LEU A 212 21.23 16.31 3.90
C LEU A 212 20.94 16.21 5.38
N ARG A 213 21.31 15.13 6.01
CA ARG A 213 21.23 14.93 7.46
C ARG A 213 22.60 14.66 8.02
#